data_505846a565ba973d4b7cac98330d79ce
#
_entry.id   505846a565ba973d4b7cac98330d79ce
#
_cell.length_a   1.000
_cell.length_b   1.000
_cell.length_c   1.000
_cell.angle_alpha   90.00
_cell.angle_beta   90.00
_cell.angle_gamma   90.00
#
_symmetry.space_group_name_H-M   'P 1'
#
loop_
_entity.id
_entity.type
_entity.pdbx_description
1 polymer ?
#
loop_
_entity_poly.entity_id
_entity_poly.type
_entity_poly.pdbx_seq_one_letter_code
_entity_poly.pdbx_strand_id
1 'polypeptide(L)'
;MTIRSGNEARPHDLPATAEPAYNARRNAQLSHRSRLLHSQATRDEGALLAAYTTETITPKYHDALVAWQKKNFPELEFLERNWSKHYNQTPFSLFAKIGKLNSDAIQFGRMAGQPRFEHAGDMVGNMFYTARDVVRAQASTELGSIQQHRLTLEEAPTDQMKMAVLRIMAEELRHAYQMFWVLSHDASWKKPGHPDVAQETMDELLAMELGNHVLDAFNIPFANFLDNVVFATVIDLVGKYQLEMQKVFSYAPMARSMGPMLSEEGFHIGSGRGFLRELAVGATTQSGRYSIDDIQKALNVWVPRGLEMFGNERGGETAVAFGFKDRNNGTAQSEYYNEVREVLELINVEIAKTKVKDLTAPDARTLVREVQDTGERLQGVAPEDLLFAPDMKFFRARGLEEIVFMPYDVRGELLTEDGKPITGEQYLAYLRTVLSPSYLENREFGKYEEALLGREAPQPGRSYGW
;
A
#
# COMPACT_ATOMS: atom_id res chain seq x y z
N MET A 1 -43.04 -48.86 -6.69
CA MET A 1 -42.89 -47.81 -5.68
C MET A 1 -42.16 -46.64 -6.33
N THR A 2 -42.90 -45.63 -6.68
CA THR A 2 -42.53 -44.52 -7.57
C THR A 2 -42.01 -43.38 -6.73
N ILE A 3 -40.77 -42.92 -6.96
CA ILE A 3 -40.21 -41.73 -6.32
C ILE A 3 -40.30 -40.59 -7.33
N ARG A 4 -41.01 -39.55 -6.95
CA ARG A 4 -41.21 -38.30 -7.73
C ARG A 4 -39.92 -37.44 -7.71
N SER A 5 -39.52 -36.98 -8.87
CA SER A 5 -38.51 -35.96 -9.10
C SER A 5 -39.00 -34.59 -8.65
N GLY A 6 -38.22 -33.94 -7.79
CA GLY A 6 -38.38 -32.54 -7.38
C GLY A 6 -37.81 -31.59 -8.44
N ASN A 7 -38.59 -30.57 -8.76
CA ASN A 7 -38.27 -29.48 -9.68
C ASN A 7 -37.17 -28.61 -9.11
N GLU A 8 -36.06 -28.50 -9.84
CA GLU A 8 -35.05 -27.44 -9.62
C GLU A 8 -35.55 -26.15 -10.32
N ALA A 9 -35.79 -25.12 -9.54
CA ALA A 9 -36.07 -23.78 -10.02
C ALA A 9 -34.78 -23.15 -10.61
N ARG A 10 -34.82 -22.74 -11.89
CA ARG A 10 -33.74 -21.98 -12.53
C ARG A 10 -33.77 -20.53 -12.05
N PRO A 11 -32.59 -19.87 -11.83
CA PRO A 11 -32.52 -18.48 -11.45
C PRO A 11 -32.53 -17.57 -12.71
N HIS A 12 -33.68 -17.33 -13.29
CA HIS A 12 -33.89 -16.27 -14.28
C HIS A 12 -35.34 -15.85 -14.19
N ASP A 13 -35.59 -14.76 -13.46
CA ASP A 13 -36.71 -13.82 -13.72
C ASP A 13 -36.64 -12.70 -12.65
N LEU A 14 -35.71 -11.72 -12.88
CA LEU A 14 -35.84 -10.39 -12.30
C LEU A 14 -36.35 -9.46 -13.40
N PRO A 15 -37.36 -8.62 -13.13
CA PRO A 15 -37.97 -7.78 -14.17
C PRO A 15 -36.97 -6.72 -14.63
N ALA A 16 -36.83 -6.56 -15.93
CA ALA A 16 -35.91 -5.65 -16.64
C ALA A 16 -36.07 -4.13 -16.32
N THR A 17 -36.98 -3.76 -15.42
CA THR A 17 -37.26 -2.37 -15.04
C THR A 17 -36.54 -1.91 -13.78
N ALA A 18 -35.82 -2.79 -13.06
CA ALA A 18 -35.13 -2.43 -11.81
C ALA A 18 -33.68 -1.94 -12.00
N GLU A 19 -33.03 -2.27 -13.11
CA GLU A 19 -31.63 -1.90 -13.39
C GLU A 19 -31.36 -0.39 -13.54
N PRO A 20 -32.17 0.39 -14.25
CA PRO A 20 -31.92 1.83 -14.39
C PRO A 20 -32.03 2.60 -13.06
N ALA A 21 -32.96 2.20 -12.20
CA ALA A 21 -33.16 2.85 -10.90
C ALA A 21 -32.07 2.51 -9.87
N TYR A 22 -31.52 1.29 -9.94
CA TYR A 22 -30.40 0.86 -9.10
C TYR A 22 -29.10 1.59 -9.48
N ASN A 23 -28.82 1.68 -10.78
CA ASN A 23 -27.65 2.38 -11.30
C ASN A 23 -27.73 3.90 -11.07
N ALA A 24 -28.90 4.52 -11.18
CA ALA A 24 -29.10 5.92 -10.86
C ALA A 24 -28.87 6.24 -9.37
N ARG A 25 -29.33 5.36 -8.47
CA ARG A 25 -29.08 5.50 -7.02
C ARG A 25 -27.61 5.29 -6.65
N ARG A 26 -26.94 4.34 -7.28
CA ARG A 26 -25.49 4.09 -7.09
C ARG A 26 -24.66 5.26 -7.60
N ASN A 27 -24.98 5.82 -8.77
CA ASN A 27 -24.29 6.99 -9.33
C ASN A 27 -24.54 8.28 -8.52
N ALA A 28 -25.74 8.47 -7.97
CA ALA A 28 -26.03 9.58 -7.05
C ALA A 28 -25.27 9.42 -5.72
N GLN A 29 -25.14 8.21 -5.20
CA GLN A 29 -24.35 7.93 -4.01
C GLN A 29 -22.84 8.13 -4.24
N LEU A 30 -22.30 7.76 -5.41
CA LEU A 30 -20.88 7.96 -5.77
C LEU A 30 -20.54 9.44 -5.99
N SER A 31 -21.43 10.22 -6.64
CA SER A 31 -21.24 11.68 -6.79
C SER A 31 -21.43 12.44 -5.46
N HIS A 32 -22.30 11.97 -4.59
CA HIS A 32 -22.49 12.51 -3.26
C HIS A 32 -21.34 12.15 -2.32
N ARG A 33 -20.80 10.91 -2.39
CA ARG A 33 -19.59 10.51 -1.68
C ARG A 33 -18.36 11.29 -2.13
N SER A 34 -18.16 11.53 -3.42
CA SER A 34 -17.03 12.32 -3.92
C SER A 34 -17.06 13.76 -3.43
N ARG A 35 -18.23 14.40 -3.37
CA ARG A 35 -18.39 15.75 -2.79
C ARG A 35 -18.30 15.77 -1.27
N LEU A 36 -18.77 14.73 -0.60
CA LEU A 36 -18.64 14.56 0.85
C LEU A 36 -17.20 14.30 1.25
N LEU A 37 -16.42 13.50 0.49
CA LEU A 37 -14.99 13.27 0.76
C LEU A 37 -14.17 14.56 0.64
N HIS A 38 -14.50 15.45 -0.30
CA HIS A 38 -13.82 16.76 -0.41
C HIS A 38 -14.25 17.77 0.65
N SER A 39 -15.51 17.71 1.13
CA SER A 39 -16.01 18.62 2.19
C SER A 39 -15.83 18.05 3.60
N GLN A 40 -15.70 16.73 3.75
CA GLN A 40 -15.39 16.09 5.03
C GLN A 40 -13.89 16.17 5.34
N ALA A 41 -12.98 16.06 4.36
CA ALA A 41 -11.55 16.23 4.60
C ALA A 41 -11.20 17.54 5.31
N THR A 42 -11.92 18.63 5.00
CA THR A 42 -11.71 19.93 5.65
C THR A 42 -12.46 20.12 6.98
N ARG A 43 -13.52 19.33 7.26
CA ARG A 43 -14.25 19.38 8.55
C ARG A 43 -13.72 18.39 9.58
N ASP A 44 -13.16 17.27 9.13
CA ASP A 44 -12.66 16.20 9.99
C ASP A 44 -11.27 16.48 10.56
N GLU A 45 -10.45 17.36 9.96
CA GLU A 45 -9.16 17.75 10.55
C GLU A 45 -9.32 18.39 11.94
N GLY A 46 -10.33 19.22 12.14
CA GLY A 46 -10.62 19.81 13.44
C GLY A 46 -11.15 18.81 14.48
N ALA A 47 -11.87 17.78 14.04
CA ALA A 47 -12.37 16.70 14.90
C ALA A 47 -11.32 15.63 15.15
N LEU A 48 -10.39 15.38 14.17
CA LEU A 48 -9.25 14.50 14.33
C LEU A 48 -8.20 15.03 15.30
N LEU A 49 -7.95 16.35 15.34
CA LEU A 49 -7.06 16.98 16.32
C LEU A 49 -7.50 16.76 17.78
N ALA A 50 -8.79 16.44 18.01
CA ALA A 50 -9.32 16.05 19.32
C ALA A 50 -9.25 14.52 19.56
N ALA A 51 -8.77 13.72 18.59
CA ALA A 51 -8.89 12.27 18.60
C ALA A 51 -7.62 11.52 19.03
N TYR A 52 -6.49 12.19 19.20
CA TYR A 52 -5.23 11.57 19.63
C TYR A 52 -4.46 12.45 20.63
N THR A 53 -3.60 11.81 21.41
CA THR A 53 -2.56 12.49 22.21
C THR A 53 -1.21 12.36 21.50
N THR A 54 -0.24 13.19 21.88
CA THR A 54 1.12 13.15 21.32
C THR A 54 2.12 12.74 22.38
N GLU A 55 3.07 11.90 21.96
CA GLU A 55 4.18 11.45 22.82
C GLU A 55 5.51 11.51 22.06
N THR A 56 6.60 11.63 22.81
CA THR A 56 7.96 11.50 22.30
C THR A 56 8.54 10.14 22.70
N ILE A 57 9.35 9.55 21.82
CA ILE A 57 10.11 8.35 22.13
C ILE A 57 11.28 8.68 23.06
N THR A 58 11.96 7.66 23.58
CA THR A 58 13.13 7.86 24.44
C THR A 58 14.19 8.73 23.76
N PRO A 59 14.89 9.64 24.48
CA PRO A 59 15.85 10.58 23.90
C PRO A 59 16.89 9.92 22.99
N LYS A 60 17.42 8.75 23.38
CA LYS A 60 18.37 7.98 22.58
C LYS A 60 17.87 7.75 21.14
N TYR A 61 16.64 7.27 20.97
CA TYR A 61 16.09 6.94 19.68
C TYR A 61 15.49 8.15 18.95
N HIS A 62 15.04 9.16 19.69
CA HIS A 62 14.69 10.45 19.10
C HIS A 62 15.91 11.07 18.39
N ASP A 63 17.03 11.19 19.10
CA ASP A 63 18.26 11.76 18.56
C ASP A 63 18.82 10.92 17.39
N ALA A 64 18.70 9.58 17.48
CA ALA A 64 19.12 8.68 16.42
C ALA A 64 18.28 8.82 15.15
N LEU A 65 16.95 8.94 15.28
CA LEU A 65 16.06 9.19 14.12
C LEU A 65 16.28 10.59 13.52
N VAL A 66 16.52 11.60 14.34
CA VAL A 66 16.88 12.94 13.83
C VAL A 66 18.23 12.89 13.09
N ALA A 67 19.20 12.13 13.58
CA ALA A 67 20.47 11.92 12.88
C ALA A 67 20.27 11.17 11.56
N TRP A 68 19.43 10.12 11.56
CA TRP A 68 19.05 9.38 10.36
C TRP A 68 18.35 10.30 9.34
N GLN A 69 17.42 11.12 9.79
CA GLN A 69 16.68 12.08 8.94
C GLN A 69 17.66 13.07 8.30
N LYS A 70 18.59 13.65 9.03
CA LYS A 70 19.60 14.59 8.47
C LYS A 70 20.43 13.95 7.36
N LYS A 71 20.72 12.65 7.44
CA LYS A 71 21.44 11.90 6.40
C LYS A 71 20.56 11.57 5.20
N ASN A 72 19.36 11.05 5.44
CA ASN A 72 18.52 10.45 4.41
C ASN A 72 17.44 11.38 3.85
N PHE A 73 17.05 12.42 4.60
CA PHE A 73 16.03 13.39 4.22
C PHE A 73 16.41 14.83 4.66
N PRO A 74 17.54 15.39 4.23
CA PRO A 74 17.93 16.77 4.57
C PRO A 74 16.96 17.82 4.00
N GLU A 75 16.20 17.48 2.96
CA GLU A 75 15.20 18.34 2.33
C GLU A 75 14.00 18.67 3.24
N LEU A 76 13.86 18.01 4.39
CA LEU A 76 12.86 18.33 5.42
C LEU A 76 12.93 19.79 5.86
N GLU A 77 14.13 20.36 6.01
CA GLU A 77 14.31 21.77 6.36
C GLU A 77 13.73 22.72 5.30
N PHE A 78 13.80 22.33 4.02
CA PHE A 78 13.19 23.10 2.94
C PHE A 78 11.67 23.03 3.00
N LEU A 79 11.11 21.84 3.26
CA LEU A 79 9.67 21.65 3.46
C LEU A 79 9.15 22.53 4.59
N GLU A 80 9.80 22.48 5.76
CA GLU A 80 9.41 23.23 6.97
C GLU A 80 9.40 24.75 6.71
N ARG A 81 10.42 25.29 6.08
CA ARG A 81 10.52 26.72 5.74
C ARG A 81 9.45 27.18 4.74
N ASN A 82 8.94 26.29 3.92
CA ASN A 82 7.95 26.62 2.89
C ASN A 82 6.55 26.08 3.21
N TRP A 83 6.37 25.41 4.35
CA TRP A 83 5.11 24.76 4.72
C TRP A 83 3.90 25.68 4.56
N SER A 84 3.92 26.86 5.19
CA SER A 84 2.78 27.79 5.19
C SER A 84 2.44 28.40 3.82
N LYS A 85 3.30 28.23 2.81
CA LYS A 85 3.00 28.67 1.44
C LYS A 85 2.15 27.66 0.68
N HIS A 86 2.19 26.39 1.09
CA HIS A 86 1.56 25.28 0.39
C HIS A 86 0.46 24.61 1.20
N TYR A 87 0.52 24.67 2.54
CA TYR A 87 -0.38 23.99 3.45
C TYR A 87 -0.95 24.93 4.51
N ASN A 88 -2.24 24.78 4.80
CA ASN A 88 -2.94 25.54 5.83
C ASN A 88 -2.94 24.85 7.21
N GLN A 89 -2.46 23.60 7.27
CA GLN A 89 -2.39 22.81 8.49
C GLN A 89 -1.19 23.24 9.34
N THR A 90 -1.18 22.81 10.60
CA THR A 90 -0.03 22.97 11.50
C THR A 90 1.23 22.40 10.84
N PRO A 91 2.37 23.10 10.90
CA PRO A 91 3.63 22.61 10.37
C PRO A 91 3.98 21.23 10.90
N PHE A 92 4.71 20.46 10.07
CA PHE A 92 5.19 19.14 10.44
C PHE A 92 5.99 19.19 11.76
N SER A 93 5.78 18.18 12.59
CA SER A 93 6.55 17.96 13.82
C SER A 93 6.69 16.47 14.08
N LEU A 94 7.84 16.06 14.60
CA LEU A 94 8.19 14.66 14.83
C LEU A 94 7.77 14.22 16.24
N PHE A 95 6.64 13.53 16.33
CA PHE A 95 6.08 12.93 17.54
C PHE A 95 5.19 11.72 17.18
N ALA A 96 4.97 10.84 18.15
CA ALA A 96 4.00 9.77 18.01
C ALA A 96 2.59 10.26 18.31
N LYS A 97 1.61 9.80 17.53
CA LYS A 97 0.17 10.09 17.70
C LYS A 97 -0.53 8.88 18.28
N ILE A 98 -1.06 9.02 19.48
CA ILE A 98 -1.71 7.93 20.21
C ILE A 98 -3.22 8.09 20.08
N GLY A 99 -3.80 7.32 19.18
CA GLY A 99 -5.25 7.31 18.92
C GLY A 99 -6.05 6.56 19.99
N LYS A 100 -7.36 6.59 19.85
CA LYS A 100 -8.30 5.84 20.70
C LYS A 100 -8.54 4.46 20.12
N LEU A 101 -8.71 3.48 21.00
CA LEU A 101 -9.16 2.14 20.60
C LEU A 101 -10.67 2.15 20.27
N ASN A 102 -11.05 1.41 19.23
CA ASN A 102 -12.45 1.17 18.93
C ASN A 102 -13.10 0.17 19.90
N SER A 103 -12.29 -0.65 20.56
CA SER A 103 -12.70 -1.64 21.55
C SER A 103 -11.50 -1.99 22.44
N ASP A 104 -11.72 -2.09 23.76
CA ASP A 104 -10.71 -2.55 24.70
C ASP A 104 -10.53 -4.08 24.66
N ALA A 105 -11.48 -4.81 24.06
CA ALA A 105 -11.39 -6.24 23.86
C ALA A 105 -10.79 -6.58 22.49
N ILE A 106 -10.07 -7.69 22.45
CA ILE A 106 -9.61 -8.35 21.23
C ILE A 106 -10.85 -8.78 20.44
N GLN A 107 -10.96 -8.35 19.19
CA GLN A 107 -12.17 -8.55 18.40
C GLN A 107 -12.11 -9.82 17.53
N PHE A 108 -10.93 -10.29 17.17
CA PHE A 108 -10.71 -11.40 16.23
C PHE A 108 -9.74 -12.43 16.80
N GLY A 109 -9.74 -13.62 16.20
CA GLY A 109 -8.81 -14.67 16.50
C GLY A 109 -9.12 -15.50 17.73
N ARG A 110 -8.10 -16.25 18.19
CA ARG A 110 -8.27 -17.25 19.26
C ARG A 110 -8.55 -16.66 20.64
N MET A 111 -8.22 -15.38 20.83
CA MET A 111 -8.37 -14.66 22.10
C MET A 111 -9.50 -13.62 22.05
N ALA A 112 -10.40 -13.72 21.06
CA ALA A 112 -11.53 -12.81 20.95
C ALA A 112 -12.34 -12.74 22.26
N GLY A 113 -12.72 -11.52 22.67
CA GLY A 113 -13.43 -11.24 23.92
C GLY A 113 -12.52 -11.02 25.14
N GLN A 114 -11.23 -11.33 25.07
CA GLN A 114 -10.28 -11.01 26.14
C GLN A 114 -9.81 -9.54 26.03
N PRO A 115 -9.34 -8.94 27.14
CA PRO A 115 -8.71 -7.63 27.08
C PRO A 115 -7.50 -7.62 26.11
N ARG A 116 -7.26 -6.49 25.43
CA ARG A 116 -6.04 -6.32 24.62
C ARG A 116 -4.81 -6.33 25.51
N PHE A 117 -3.70 -6.75 24.94
CA PHE A 117 -2.40 -6.67 25.61
C PHE A 117 -1.93 -5.21 25.64
N GLU A 118 -1.75 -4.64 26.82
CA GLU A 118 -1.11 -3.34 27.00
C GLU A 118 0.42 -3.47 27.02
N HIS A 119 0.93 -4.64 27.38
CA HIS A 119 2.36 -4.93 27.44
C HIS A 119 2.74 -6.06 26.47
N ALA A 120 3.83 -5.85 25.74
CA ALA A 120 4.34 -6.85 24.79
C ALA A 120 4.70 -8.17 25.48
N GLY A 121 5.22 -8.07 26.72
CA GLY A 121 5.56 -9.24 27.54
C GLY A 121 4.41 -10.16 27.89
N ASP A 122 3.16 -9.68 27.82
CA ASP A 122 1.95 -10.47 28.11
C ASP A 122 1.49 -11.28 26.89
N MET A 123 2.01 -10.98 25.69
CA MET A 123 1.70 -11.76 24.50
C MET A 123 2.25 -13.17 24.59
N VAL A 124 1.38 -14.16 24.30
CA VAL A 124 1.70 -15.57 24.48
C VAL A 124 2.38 -16.22 23.29
N GLY A 125 3.35 -17.09 23.54
CA GLY A 125 4.02 -17.90 22.53
C GLY A 125 4.65 -17.04 21.40
N ASN A 126 4.36 -17.39 20.17
CA ASN A 126 4.90 -16.71 18.99
C ASN A 126 4.27 -15.33 18.72
N MET A 127 3.17 -14.95 19.39
CA MET A 127 2.55 -13.63 19.19
C MET A 127 3.54 -12.49 19.42
N PHE A 128 4.39 -12.60 20.45
CA PHE A 128 5.42 -11.60 20.78
C PHE A 128 6.38 -11.32 19.60
N TYR A 129 6.94 -12.38 19.03
CA TYR A 129 7.89 -12.24 17.92
C TYR A 129 7.19 -11.87 16.61
N THR A 130 5.99 -12.39 16.37
CA THR A 130 5.19 -12.01 15.21
C THR A 130 4.78 -10.54 15.28
N ALA A 131 4.39 -10.04 16.45
CA ALA A 131 4.10 -8.62 16.64
C ALA A 131 5.34 -7.75 16.37
N ARG A 132 6.52 -8.15 16.91
CA ARG A 132 7.80 -7.50 16.61
C ARG A 132 8.09 -7.46 15.11
N ASP A 133 7.89 -8.59 14.40
CA ASP A 133 8.14 -8.68 12.96
C ASP A 133 7.19 -7.77 12.15
N VAL A 134 5.93 -7.64 12.57
CA VAL A 134 4.99 -6.68 11.96
C VAL A 134 5.45 -5.23 12.17
N VAL A 135 5.81 -4.85 13.39
CA VAL A 135 6.32 -3.49 13.70
C VAL A 135 7.60 -3.19 12.94
N ARG A 136 8.53 -4.16 12.88
CA ARG A 136 9.79 -4.06 12.13
C ARG A 136 9.54 -3.85 10.64
N ALA A 137 8.64 -4.64 10.07
CA ALA A 137 8.29 -4.52 8.65
C ALA A 137 7.66 -3.15 8.35
N GLN A 138 6.69 -2.72 9.14
CA GLN A 138 6.06 -1.40 8.97
C GLN A 138 7.10 -0.29 9.06
N ALA A 139 7.95 -0.25 10.08
CA ALA A 139 8.99 0.77 10.21
C ALA A 139 10.00 0.75 9.04
N SER A 140 10.35 -0.45 8.54
CA SER A 140 11.25 -0.60 7.40
C SER A 140 10.64 -0.06 6.11
N THR A 141 9.33 -0.22 5.89
CA THR A 141 8.65 0.33 4.71
C THR A 141 8.66 1.85 4.73
N GLU A 142 8.38 2.47 5.87
CA GLU A 142 8.37 3.92 6.04
C GLU A 142 9.76 4.54 5.76
N LEU A 143 10.82 3.97 6.35
CA LEU A 143 12.20 4.46 6.13
C LEU A 143 12.65 4.21 4.68
N GLY A 144 12.29 3.08 4.09
CA GLY A 144 12.61 2.73 2.71
C GLY A 144 11.91 3.63 1.70
N SER A 145 10.64 3.94 1.94
CA SER A 145 9.84 4.88 1.13
C SER A 145 10.55 6.25 1.02
N ILE A 146 11.00 6.81 2.14
CA ILE A 146 11.75 8.08 2.16
C ILE A 146 12.98 8.02 1.25
N GLN A 147 13.78 6.95 1.35
CA GLN A 147 14.99 6.78 0.56
C GLN A 147 14.68 6.64 -0.93
N GLN A 148 13.59 5.95 -1.30
CA GLN A 148 13.16 5.81 -2.68
C GLN A 148 12.65 7.13 -3.26
N HIS A 149 11.71 7.79 -2.59
CA HIS A 149 11.15 9.06 -3.02
C HIS A 149 12.22 10.12 -3.28
N ARG A 150 13.25 10.14 -2.45
CA ARG A 150 14.36 11.08 -2.57
C ARG A 150 15.16 10.94 -3.86
N LEU A 151 15.25 9.74 -4.44
CA LEU A 151 16.08 9.48 -5.62
C LEU A 151 15.69 10.36 -6.81
N THR A 152 14.40 10.64 -6.98
CA THR A 152 13.87 11.34 -8.16
C THR A 152 13.09 12.62 -7.80
N LEU A 153 13.18 13.06 -6.54
CA LEU A 153 12.48 14.25 -6.02
C LEU A 153 12.77 15.52 -6.85
N GLU A 154 14.03 15.72 -7.24
CA GLU A 154 14.46 16.90 -8.03
C GLU A 154 13.94 16.88 -9.47
N GLU A 155 13.43 15.77 -9.93
CA GLU A 155 12.82 15.63 -11.25
C GLU A 155 11.33 16.00 -11.28
N ALA A 156 10.76 16.44 -10.16
CA ALA A 156 9.35 16.80 -10.07
C ALA A 156 8.95 17.81 -11.17
N PRO A 157 7.90 17.57 -11.95
CA PRO A 157 7.46 18.45 -13.02
C PRO A 157 7.04 19.83 -12.55
N THR A 158 6.54 19.93 -11.33
CA THR A 158 6.06 21.19 -10.73
C THR A 158 6.46 21.29 -9.25
N ASP A 159 6.54 22.52 -8.73
CA ASP A 159 6.77 22.78 -7.30
C ASP A 159 5.68 22.15 -6.45
N GLN A 160 4.43 22.12 -6.93
CA GLN A 160 3.34 21.50 -6.21
C GLN A 160 3.56 19.99 -6.01
N MET A 161 3.98 19.29 -7.06
CA MET A 161 4.30 17.85 -7.01
C MET A 161 5.50 17.61 -6.09
N LYS A 162 6.57 18.42 -6.20
CA LYS A 162 7.72 18.35 -5.31
C LYS A 162 7.34 18.51 -3.85
N MET A 163 6.54 19.54 -3.53
CA MET A 163 6.10 19.81 -2.15
C MET A 163 5.21 18.70 -1.61
N ALA A 164 4.37 18.09 -2.44
CA ALA A 164 3.55 16.96 -2.02
C ALA A 164 4.40 15.73 -1.68
N VAL A 165 5.38 15.38 -2.51
CA VAL A 165 6.32 14.28 -2.22
C VAL A 165 7.13 14.57 -0.95
N LEU A 166 7.62 15.78 -0.76
CA LEU A 166 8.31 16.17 0.48
C LEU A 166 7.43 16.00 1.72
N ARG A 167 6.13 16.32 1.62
CA ARG A 167 5.18 16.10 2.70
C ARG A 167 4.92 14.61 2.94
N ILE A 168 4.78 13.80 1.90
CA ILE A 168 4.69 12.34 2.02
C ILE A 168 5.91 11.83 2.79
N MET A 169 7.13 12.15 2.37
CA MET A 169 8.36 11.73 3.05
C MET A 169 8.40 12.16 4.53
N ALA A 170 7.87 13.34 4.86
CA ALA A 170 7.80 13.81 6.24
C ALA A 170 6.79 13.00 7.08
N GLU A 171 5.63 12.68 6.49
CA GLU A 171 4.62 11.86 7.14
C GLU A 171 5.10 10.41 7.31
N GLU A 172 5.82 9.84 6.32
CA GLU A 172 6.52 8.54 6.43
C GLU A 172 7.56 8.51 7.57
N LEU A 173 8.33 9.59 7.72
CA LEU A 173 9.25 9.71 8.86
C LEU A 173 8.50 9.67 10.21
N ARG A 174 7.32 10.28 10.29
CA ARG A 174 6.47 10.22 11.48
C ARG A 174 5.86 8.82 11.69
N HIS A 175 5.53 8.11 10.62
CA HIS A 175 5.08 6.72 10.69
C HIS A 175 6.19 5.81 11.22
N ALA A 176 7.42 5.96 10.75
CA ALA A 176 8.58 5.28 11.33
C ALA A 176 8.75 5.62 12.82
N TYR A 177 8.65 6.91 13.17
CA TYR A 177 8.70 7.38 14.58
C TYR A 177 7.60 6.73 15.43
N GLN A 178 6.40 6.55 14.86
CA GLN A 178 5.28 5.87 15.50
C GLN A 178 5.63 4.41 15.83
N MET A 179 6.28 3.70 14.91
CA MET A 179 6.72 2.32 15.16
C MET A 179 7.85 2.25 16.20
N PHE A 180 8.76 3.22 16.20
CA PHE A 180 9.76 3.36 17.25
C PHE A 180 9.12 3.65 18.62
N TRP A 181 8.01 4.40 18.65
CA TRP A 181 7.23 4.57 19.88
C TRP A 181 6.64 3.24 20.35
N VAL A 182 6.03 2.44 19.48
CA VAL A 182 5.47 1.12 19.80
C VAL A 182 6.52 0.20 20.44
N LEU A 183 7.78 0.28 20.01
CA LEU A 183 8.88 -0.50 20.57
C LEU A 183 9.47 0.10 21.85
N SER A 184 9.59 1.42 21.94
CA SER A 184 10.38 2.07 22.99
C SER A 184 9.61 2.47 24.25
N HIS A 185 8.27 2.64 24.16
CA HIS A 185 7.46 3.05 25.32
C HIS A 185 7.19 1.89 26.28
N ASP A 186 7.33 0.64 25.84
CA ASP A 186 7.02 -0.58 26.61
C ASP A 186 8.30 -1.37 26.92
N ALA A 187 8.77 -1.29 28.15
CA ALA A 187 9.97 -1.99 28.60
C ALA A 187 9.82 -3.54 28.56
N SER A 188 8.62 -4.07 28.41
CA SER A 188 8.35 -5.51 28.39
C SER A 188 8.72 -6.21 27.06
N TRP A 189 9.17 -5.46 26.05
CA TRP A 189 9.86 -6.01 24.90
C TRP A 189 11.19 -6.68 25.27
N LYS A 190 11.72 -6.36 26.45
CA LYS A 190 12.87 -7.03 27.04
C LYS A 190 12.42 -8.06 28.06
N LYS A 191 12.53 -9.35 27.72
CA LYS A 191 12.29 -10.44 28.69
C LYS A 191 13.53 -10.70 29.55
N PRO A 192 13.37 -11.04 30.86
CA PRO A 192 14.49 -11.41 31.71
C PRO A 192 15.34 -12.53 31.11
N GLY A 193 16.67 -12.33 31.04
CA GLY A 193 17.60 -13.32 30.49
C GLY A 193 17.65 -13.40 28.95
N HIS A 194 16.90 -12.53 28.25
CA HIS A 194 16.90 -12.44 26.77
C HIS A 194 17.44 -11.09 26.31
N PRO A 195 17.87 -11.00 25.03
CA PRO A 195 18.21 -9.72 24.42
C PRO A 195 17.06 -8.72 24.50
N ASP A 196 17.39 -7.43 24.43
CA ASP A 196 16.40 -6.37 24.29
C ASP A 196 15.90 -6.31 22.85
N VAL A 197 14.76 -6.97 22.59
CA VAL A 197 14.18 -7.13 21.26
C VAL A 197 13.83 -5.78 20.62
N ALA A 198 13.35 -4.82 21.43
CA ALA A 198 13.04 -3.48 20.92
C ALA A 198 14.31 -2.75 20.49
N GLN A 199 15.36 -2.77 21.33
CA GLN A 199 16.62 -2.13 21.00
C GLN A 199 17.26 -2.75 19.74
N GLU A 200 17.34 -4.09 19.68
CA GLU A 200 17.91 -4.78 18.51
C GLU A 200 17.15 -4.43 17.23
N THR A 201 15.81 -4.39 17.29
CA THR A 201 14.99 -4.04 16.13
C THR A 201 15.19 -2.58 15.70
N MET A 202 15.22 -1.64 16.63
CA MET A 202 15.42 -0.22 16.30
C MET A 202 16.82 0.06 15.77
N ASP A 203 17.85 -0.57 16.35
CA ASP A 203 19.23 -0.44 15.88
C ASP A 203 19.40 -1.03 14.47
N GLU A 204 18.73 -2.16 14.17
CA GLU A 204 18.67 -2.75 12.82
C GLU A 204 17.99 -1.81 11.82
N LEU A 205 16.82 -1.27 12.16
CA LEU A 205 16.06 -0.35 11.30
C LEU A 205 16.86 0.91 10.93
N LEU A 206 17.56 1.50 11.90
CA LEU A 206 18.41 2.68 11.66
C LEU A 206 19.62 2.40 10.76
N ALA A 207 20.04 1.14 10.67
CA ALA A 207 21.14 0.71 9.81
C ALA A 207 20.69 0.31 8.40
N MET A 208 19.38 0.19 8.16
CA MET A 208 18.85 -0.17 6.84
C MET A 208 19.07 0.95 5.83
N GLU A 209 19.45 0.56 4.63
CA GLU A 209 19.62 1.44 3.47
C GLU A 209 18.88 0.86 2.29
N LEU A 210 18.69 1.65 1.24
CA LEU A 210 18.11 1.18 -0.02
C LEU A 210 18.85 -0.06 -0.51
N GLY A 211 18.09 -1.13 -0.77
CA GLY A 211 18.63 -2.44 -1.11
C GLY A 211 18.77 -3.41 0.08
N ASN A 212 18.36 -3.01 1.30
CA ASN A 212 18.43 -3.83 2.50
C ASN A 212 17.17 -3.74 3.39
N HIS A 213 16.07 -3.19 2.87
CA HIS A 213 14.80 -3.16 3.57
C HIS A 213 14.13 -4.54 3.61
N VAL A 214 13.16 -4.68 4.54
CA VAL A 214 12.48 -5.96 4.80
C VAL A 214 11.71 -6.46 3.57
N LEU A 215 11.06 -5.55 2.84
CA LEU A 215 10.31 -5.88 1.62
C LEU A 215 11.09 -5.49 0.36
N ASP A 216 11.03 -6.35 -0.66
CA ASP A 216 11.73 -6.10 -1.92
C ASP A 216 11.21 -4.86 -2.67
N ALA A 217 9.93 -4.54 -2.56
CA ALA A 217 9.35 -3.31 -3.09
C ALA A 217 10.11 -2.05 -2.67
N PHE A 218 10.62 -2.01 -1.44
CA PHE A 218 11.38 -0.89 -0.89
C PHE A 218 12.89 -0.96 -1.16
N ASN A 219 13.32 -1.90 -1.96
CA ASN A 219 14.72 -2.07 -2.40
C ASN A 219 14.91 -1.76 -3.89
N ILE A 220 13.82 -1.53 -4.63
CA ILE A 220 13.85 -1.17 -6.04
C ILE A 220 14.03 0.36 -6.14
N PRO A 221 15.12 0.85 -6.76
CA PRO A 221 15.33 2.27 -6.91
C PRO A 221 14.31 2.89 -7.87
N PHE A 222 13.80 4.08 -7.53
CA PHE A 222 12.98 4.85 -8.48
C PHE A 222 13.82 5.29 -9.69
N ALA A 223 13.30 5.07 -10.88
CA ALA A 223 13.99 5.39 -12.13
C ALA A 223 13.71 6.82 -12.61
N ASN A 224 12.54 7.37 -12.27
CA ASN A 224 12.12 8.73 -12.62
C ASN A 224 10.97 9.19 -11.72
N PHE A 225 10.49 10.44 -11.91
CA PHE A 225 9.44 11.01 -11.05
C PHE A 225 8.08 10.29 -11.15
N LEU A 226 7.80 9.55 -12.24
CA LEU A 226 6.56 8.76 -12.31
C LEU A 226 6.48 7.72 -11.19
N ASP A 227 7.63 7.16 -10.78
CA ASP A 227 7.67 6.21 -9.67
C ASP A 227 7.14 6.84 -8.39
N ASN A 228 7.48 8.11 -8.08
CA ASN A 228 6.91 8.83 -6.94
C ASN A 228 5.37 8.88 -6.99
N VAL A 229 4.83 9.17 -8.17
CA VAL A 229 3.38 9.36 -8.35
C VAL A 229 2.64 8.03 -8.31
N VAL A 230 3.16 7.02 -9.03
CA VAL A 230 2.53 5.69 -9.08
C VAL A 230 2.66 4.98 -7.74
N PHE A 231 3.81 5.08 -7.08
CA PHE A 231 4.03 4.54 -5.73
C PHE A 231 3.00 5.08 -4.74
N ALA A 232 2.87 6.41 -4.64
CA ALA A 232 1.86 7.05 -3.80
C ALA A 232 0.40 6.67 -4.17
N THR A 233 0.17 6.25 -5.43
CA THR A 233 -1.15 5.81 -5.88
C THR A 233 -1.46 4.37 -5.51
N VAL A 234 -0.49 3.46 -5.63
CA VAL A 234 -0.74 2.01 -5.54
C VAL A 234 -0.01 1.32 -4.40
N ILE A 235 1.17 1.79 -3.95
CA ILE A 235 1.88 1.20 -2.81
C ILE A 235 1.35 1.76 -1.49
N ASP A 236 1.16 3.08 -1.37
CA ASP A 236 0.52 3.68 -0.19
C ASP A 236 -0.93 3.19 -0.03
N LEU A 237 -1.57 2.81 -1.15
CA LEU A 237 -2.86 2.12 -1.09
C LEU A 237 -2.77 0.76 -0.39
N VAL A 238 -1.68 0.00 -0.55
CA VAL A 238 -1.44 -1.22 0.26
C VAL A 238 -1.26 -0.85 1.72
N GLY A 239 -0.49 0.20 2.03
CA GLY A 239 -0.34 0.77 3.37
C GLY A 239 -1.69 1.03 4.01
N LYS A 240 -2.60 1.74 3.32
CA LYS A 240 -3.98 1.96 3.77
C LYS A 240 -4.68 0.66 4.17
N TYR A 241 -4.66 -0.36 3.31
CA TYR A 241 -5.32 -1.65 3.61
C TYR A 241 -4.68 -2.36 4.80
N GLN A 242 -3.35 -2.34 4.93
CA GLN A 242 -2.64 -2.92 6.06
C GLN A 242 -2.98 -2.20 7.37
N LEU A 243 -2.97 -0.87 7.38
CA LEU A 243 -3.34 -0.06 8.55
C LEU A 243 -4.81 -0.27 8.94
N GLU A 244 -5.73 -0.36 7.96
CA GLU A 244 -7.13 -0.66 8.21
C GLU A 244 -7.31 -2.01 8.89
N MET A 245 -6.69 -3.07 8.36
CA MET A 245 -6.74 -4.40 8.94
C MET A 245 -6.15 -4.45 10.35
N GLN A 246 -5.10 -3.67 10.62
CA GLN A 246 -4.38 -3.68 11.89
C GLN A 246 -5.02 -2.81 12.99
N LYS A 247 -6.08 -2.05 12.72
CA LYS A 247 -6.84 -1.32 13.76
C LYS A 247 -7.36 -2.23 14.88
N VAL A 248 -7.53 -3.51 14.59
CA VAL A 248 -8.01 -4.51 15.56
C VAL A 248 -6.89 -5.20 16.32
N PHE A 249 -5.64 -4.83 16.10
CA PHE A 249 -4.45 -5.50 16.65
C PHE A 249 -4.59 -5.80 18.14
N SER A 250 -4.34 -7.03 18.55
CA SER A 250 -4.49 -7.46 19.93
C SER A 250 -3.49 -6.82 20.91
N TYR A 251 -2.37 -6.26 20.43
CA TYR A 251 -1.48 -5.40 21.19
C TYR A 251 -1.94 -3.94 21.06
N ALA A 252 -2.43 -3.37 22.16
CA ALA A 252 -3.12 -2.09 22.18
C ALA A 252 -2.29 -0.91 21.67
N PRO A 253 -0.99 -0.76 21.98
CA PRO A 253 -0.17 0.32 21.42
C PRO A 253 -0.10 0.32 19.90
N MET A 254 -0.01 -0.86 19.27
CA MET A 254 -0.05 -0.98 17.83
C MET A 254 -1.41 -0.52 17.28
N ALA A 255 -2.51 -1.01 17.85
CA ALA A 255 -3.85 -0.61 17.42
C ALA A 255 -4.12 0.91 17.57
N ARG A 256 -3.60 1.56 18.63
CA ARG A 256 -3.70 3.01 18.82
C ARG A 256 -2.93 3.80 17.76
N SER A 257 -1.90 3.22 17.17
CA SER A 257 -1.08 3.84 16.14
C SER A 257 -1.77 3.89 14.77
N MET A 258 -2.60 2.90 14.45
CA MET A 258 -3.15 2.69 13.09
C MET A 258 -4.08 3.81 12.62
N GLY A 259 -4.94 4.33 13.49
CA GLY A 259 -5.91 5.36 13.11
C GLY A 259 -5.25 6.68 12.66
N PRO A 260 -4.34 7.24 13.45
CA PRO A 260 -3.59 8.45 13.06
C PRO A 260 -2.76 8.27 11.78
N MET A 261 -2.05 7.15 11.60
CA MET A 261 -1.28 6.87 10.39
C MET A 261 -2.22 6.80 9.17
N LEU A 262 -3.31 6.04 9.26
CA LEU A 262 -4.29 5.92 8.19
C LEU A 262 -4.89 7.28 7.75
N SER A 263 -5.03 8.23 8.67
CA SER A 263 -5.50 9.58 8.33
C SER A 263 -4.51 10.32 7.42
N GLU A 264 -3.21 10.08 7.55
CA GLU A 264 -2.15 10.68 6.74
C GLU A 264 -2.04 10.00 5.37
N GLU A 265 -2.23 8.68 5.31
CA GLU A 265 -2.32 7.94 4.04
C GLU A 265 -3.36 8.51 3.07
N GLY A 266 -4.40 9.13 3.58
CA GLY A 266 -5.40 9.82 2.77
C GLY A 266 -4.83 10.94 1.91
N PHE A 267 -3.81 11.66 2.41
CA PHE A 267 -3.09 12.69 1.65
C PHE A 267 -2.16 12.07 0.61
N HIS A 268 -1.43 11.02 0.96
CA HIS A 268 -0.51 10.32 0.05
C HIS A 268 -1.27 9.82 -1.19
N ILE A 269 -2.29 9.00 -0.97
CA ILE A 269 -3.11 8.39 -2.01
C ILE A 269 -3.85 9.47 -2.82
N GLY A 270 -4.39 10.49 -2.16
CA GLY A 270 -5.11 11.58 -2.82
C GLY A 270 -4.20 12.39 -3.74
N SER A 271 -2.99 12.68 -3.30
CA SER A 271 -1.96 13.37 -4.09
C SER A 271 -1.49 12.50 -5.26
N GLY A 272 -1.17 11.23 -5.01
CA GLY A 272 -0.76 10.28 -6.04
C GLY A 272 -1.81 10.16 -7.15
N ARG A 273 -3.07 9.92 -6.81
CA ARG A 273 -4.19 9.82 -7.78
C ARG A 273 -4.42 11.12 -8.56
N GLY A 274 -4.33 12.26 -7.88
CA GLY A 274 -4.48 13.57 -8.52
C GLY A 274 -3.39 13.82 -9.56
N PHE A 275 -2.14 13.57 -9.21
CA PHE A 275 -1.01 13.76 -10.10
C PHE A 275 -0.96 12.70 -11.20
N LEU A 276 -1.26 11.45 -10.92
CA LEU A 276 -1.35 10.40 -11.94
C LEU A 276 -2.38 10.76 -13.02
N ARG A 277 -3.55 11.26 -12.62
CA ARG A 277 -4.56 11.76 -13.55
C ARG A 277 -4.05 12.95 -14.36
N GLU A 278 -3.40 13.92 -13.71
CA GLU A 278 -2.84 15.10 -14.37
C GLU A 278 -1.80 14.71 -15.45
N LEU A 279 -0.86 13.82 -15.09
CA LEU A 279 0.17 13.33 -15.99
C LEU A 279 -0.43 12.51 -17.14
N ALA A 280 -1.40 11.64 -16.87
CA ALA A 280 -2.05 10.82 -17.89
C ALA A 280 -2.88 11.65 -18.88
N VAL A 281 -3.61 12.66 -18.41
CA VAL A 281 -4.31 13.62 -19.30
C VAL A 281 -3.31 14.42 -20.09
N GLY A 282 -2.21 14.91 -19.48
CA GLY A 282 -1.12 15.62 -20.15
C GLY A 282 -0.46 14.80 -21.26
N ALA A 283 -0.29 13.51 -21.06
CA ALA A 283 0.28 12.57 -22.03
C ALA A 283 -0.51 12.52 -23.35
N THR A 284 -1.82 12.80 -23.31
CA THR A 284 -2.69 12.79 -24.50
C THR A 284 -2.66 14.09 -25.31
N THR A 285 -2.06 15.15 -24.78
CA THR A 285 -2.11 16.52 -25.37
C THR A 285 -0.80 16.97 -26.01
N GLN A 286 0.18 16.11 -26.22
CA GLN A 286 1.54 16.40 -26.71
C GLN A 286 2.34 17.42 -25.84
N SER A 287 1.78 17.89 -24.76
CA SER A 287 2.42 18.78 -23.79
C SER A 287 2.93 18.06 -22.54
N GLY A 288 2.62 16.76 -22.41
CA GLY A 288 3.02 15.95 -21.26
C GLY A 288 4.51 15.60 -21.29
N ARG A 289 5.14 15.60 -20.12
CA ARG A 289 6.53 15.15 -19.95
C ARG A 289 6.67 13.63 -20.19
N TYR A 290 5.60 12.88 -19.93
CA TYR A 290 5.54 11.43 -20.02
C TYR A 290 4.46 11.00 -21.02
N SER A 291 4.68 9.86 -21.66
CA SER A 291 3.70 9.21 -22.52
C SER A 291 2.78 8.28 -21.69
N ILE A 292 1.67 7.82 -22.29
CA ILE A 292 0.82 6.77 -21.70
C ILE A 292 1.63 5.47 -21.48
N ASP A 293 2.55 5.15 -22.40
CA ASP A 293 3.44 3.99 -22.28
C ASP A 293 4.38 4.10 -21.07
N ASP A 294 4.97 5.29 -20.83
CA ASP A 294 5.79 5.51 -19.63
C ASP A 294 4.99 5.27 -18.33
N ILE A 295 3.74 5.77 -18.30
CA ILE A 295 2.86 5.59 -17.14
C ILE A 295 2.47 4.11 -16.99
N GLN A 296 2.18 3.43 -18.11
CA GLN A 296 1.86 2.00 -18.09
C GLN A 296 3.03 1.16 -17.57
N LYS A 297 4.27 1.49 -17.97
CA LYS A 297 5.48 0.83 -17.48
C LYS A 297 5.65 0.98 -15.96
N ALA A 298 5.42 2.17 -15.42
CA ALA A 298 5.45 2.38 -13.98
C ALA A 298 4.36 1.57 -13.25
N LEU A 299 3.14 1.48 -13.81
CA LEU A 299 2.09 0.60 -13.28
C LEU A 299 2.48 -0.89 -13.32
N ASN A 300 3.15 -1.32 -14.39
CA ASN A 300 3.65 -2.69 -14.54
C ASN A 300 4.70 -3.06 -13.48
N VAL A 301 5.46 -2.08 -12.99
CA VAL A 301 6.40 -2.26 -11.87
C VAL A 301 5.63 -2.33 -10.54
N TRP A 302 4.85 -1.30 -10.22
CA TRP A 302 4.40 -1.07 -8.86
C TRP A 302 3.11 -1.82 -8.48
N VAL A 303 2.18 -2.07 -9.40
CA VAL A 303 0.97 -2.86 -9.08
C VAL A 303 1.30 -4.29 -8.65
N PRO A 304 2.17 -5.03 -9.36
CA PRO A 304 2.63 -6.35 -8.90
C PRO A 304 3.34 -6.31 -7.54
N ARG A 305 4.19 -5.30 -7.32
CA ARG A 305 4.85 -5.13 -6.02
C ARG A 305 3.84 -4.91 -4.89
N GLY A 306 2.83 -4.09 -5.14
CA GLY A 306 1.74 -3.90 -4.20
C GLY A 306 1.00 -5.19 -3.87
N LEU A 307 0.67 -6.01 -4.87
CA LEU A 307 0.02 -7.31 -4.66
C LEU A 307 0.87 -8.27 -3.81
N GLU A 308 2.19 -8.28 -4.01
CA GLU A 308 3.11 -9.13 -3.25
C GLU A 308 3.26 -8.69 -1.78
N MET A 309 3.09 -7.40 -1.48
CA MET A 309 3.18 -6.87 -0.11
C MET A 309 2.10 -7.40 0.84
N PHE A 310 0.98 -7.92 0.33
CA PHE A 310 -0.02 -8.57 1.19
C PHE A 310 0.47 -9.87 1.80
N GLY A 311 1.49 -10.50 1.21
CA GLY A 311 2.02 -11.78 1.66
C GLY A 311 1.12 -12.97 1.30
N ASN A 312 1.37 -14.11 1.95
CA ASN A 312 0.64 -15.34 1.68
C ASN A 312 -0.59 -15.51 2.60
N GLU A 313 -1.51 -16.40 2.20
CA GLU A 313 -2.72 -16.71 2.99
C GLU A 313 -2.40 -17.26 4.38
N ARG A 314 -1.38 -18.10 4.50
CA ARG A 314 -0.98 -18.69 5.79
C ARG A 314 -0.52 -17.64 6.80
N GLY A 315 0.26 -16.65 6.33
CA GLY A 315 0.63 -15.49 7.16
C GLY A 315 -0.60 -14.67 7.55
N GLY A 316 -1.53 -14.46 6.62
CA GLY A 316 -2.81 -13.81 6.86
C GLY A 316 -3.66 -14.54 7.90
N GLU A 317 -3.82 -15.86 7.78
CA GLU A 317 -4.54 -16.68 8.75
C GLU A 317 -3.91 -16.62 10.16
N THR A 318 -2.59 -16.64 10.24
CA THR A 318 -1.87 -16.51 11.52
C THR A 318 -2.12 -15.14 12.15
N ALA A 319 -2.06 -14.08 11.37
CA ALA A 319 -2.31 -12.71 11.85
C ALA A 319 -3.76 -12.55 12.36
N VAL A 320 -4.74 -13.12 11.66
CA VAL A 320 -6.14 -13.15 12.10
C VAL A 320 -6.28 -13.99 13.37
N ALA A 321 -5.66 -15.19 13.42
CA ALA A 321 -5.70 -16.06 14.59
C ALA A 321 -5.11 -15.41 15.85
N PHE A 322 -4.15 -14.51 15.71
CA PHE A 322 -3.56 -13.72 16.78
C PHE A 322 -4.36 -12.43 17.11
N GLY A 323 -5.39 -12.12 16.35
CA GLY A 323 -6.14 -10.89 16.48
C GLY A 323 -5.34 -9.64 16.02
N PHE A 324 -4.40 -9.81 15.12
CA PHE A 324 -3.61 -8.71 14.54
C PHE A 324 -4.30 -8.07 13.33
N LYS A 325 -5.15 -8.82 12.65
CA LYS A 325 -5.90 -8.39 11.47
C LYS A 325 -7.36 -8.84 11.55
N ASP A 326 -8.24 -8.10 10.88
CA ASP A 326 -9.68 -8.40 10.83
C ASP A 326 -10.05 -9.37 9.71
N ARG A 327 -9.19 -9.53 8.69
CA ARG A 327 -9.40 -10.39 7.52
C ARG A 327 -8.08 -10.92 6.97
N ASN A 328 -8.18 -11.96 6.15
CA ASN A 328 -7.01 -12.58 5.52
C ASN A 328 -6.42 -11.71 4.39
N ASN A 329 -5.20 -12.04 3.99
CA ASN A 329 -4.45 -11.27 2.99
C ASN A 329 -5.10 -11.33 1.60
N GLY A 330 -5.63 -12.47 1.15
CA GLY A 330 -6.23 -12.58 -0.18
C GLY A 330 -7.51 -11.78 -0.35
N THR A 331 -8.32 -11.65 0.73
CA THR A 331 -9.48 -10.75 0.70
C THR A 331 -9.03 -9.30 0.51
N ALA A 332 -8.08 -8.83 1.31
CA ALA A 332 -7.55 -7.48 1.21
C ALA A 332 -6.85 -7.22 -0.14
N GLN A 333 -6.10 -8.19 -0.65
CA GLN A 333 -5.46 -8.15 -1.96
C GLN A 333 -6.49 -7.97 -3.09
N SER A 334 -7.62 -8.69 -3.02
CA SER A 334 -8.70 -8.57 -4.00
C SER A 334 -9.40 -7.21 -3.92
N GLU A 335 -9.65 -6.71 -2.72
CA GLU A 335 -10.22 -5.37 -2.50
C GLU A 335 -9.29 -4.28 -3.04
N TYR A 336 -8.01 -4.35 -2.72
CA TYR A 336 -6.98 -3.46 -3.24
C TYR A 336 -6.94 -3.44 -4.77
N TYR A 337 -6.86 -4.60 -5.41
CA TYR A 337 -6.77 -4.69 -6.86
C TYR A 337 -8.02 -4.12 -7.55
N ASN A 338 -9.21 -4.35 -6.99
CA ASN A 338 -10.43 -3.74 -7.49
C ASN A 338 -10.40 -2.20 -7.38
N GLU A 339 -9.87 -1.66 -6.27
CA GLU A 339 -9.71 -0.21 -6.10
C GLU A 339 -8.70 0.37 -7.10
N VAL A 340 -7.59 -0.33 -7.38
CA VAL A 340 -6.64 0.05 -8.44
C VAL A 340 -7.34 0.14 -9.80
N ARG A 341 -8.12 -0.88 -10.16
CA ARG A 341 -8.88 -0.89 -11.42
C ARG A 341 -9.89 0.26 -11.51
N GLU A 342 -10.59 0.56 -10.42
CA GLU A 342 -11.51 1.70 -10.37
C GLU A 342 -10.79 3.05 -10.57
N VAL A 343 -9.61 3.23 -9.97
CA VAL A 343 -8.78 4.42 -10.16
C VAL A 343 -8.36 4.57 -11.62
N LEU A 344 -7.88 3.51 -12.25
CA LEU A 344 -7.47 3.53 -13.66
C LEU A 344 -8.67 3.75 -14.59
N GLU A 345 -9.84 3.16 -14.30
CA GLU A 345 -11.07 3.44 -15.07
C GLU A 345 -11.42 4.94 -15.02
N LEU A 346 -11.35 5.57 -13.83
CA LEU A 346 -11.62 7.01 -13.71
C LEU A 346 -10.62 7.87 -14.48
N ILE A 347 -9.34 7.50 -14.49
CA ILE A 347 -8.31 8.20 -15.28
C ILE A 347 -8.58 8.02 -16.77
N ASN A 348 -8.89 6.81 -17.22
CA ASN A 348 -9.22 6.52 -18.61
C ASN A 348 -10.46 7.28 -19.11
N VAL A 349 -11.46 7.48 -18.23
CA VAL A 349 -12.62 8.34 -18.54
C VAL A 349 -12.18 9.78 -18.80
N GLU A 350 -11.27 10.35 -18.02
CA GLU A 350 -10.76 11.70 -18.24
C GLU A 350 -9.90 11.78 -19.52
N ILE A 351 -9.12 10.74 -19.82
CA ILE A 351 -8.39 10.63 -21.09
C ILE A 351 -9.37 10.65 -22.27
N ALA A 352 -10.43 9.82 -22.24
CA ALA A 352 -11.44 9.77 -23.30
C ALA A 352 -12.14 11.13 -23.50
N LYS A 353 -12.52 11.80 -22.41
CA LYS A 353 -13.12 13.16 -22.46
C LYS A 353 -12.18 14.20 -23.03
N THR A 354 -10.88 14.05 -22.85
CA THR A 354 -9.88 14.96 -23.43
C THR A 354 -9.74 14.74 -24.94
N LYS A 355 -9.85 13.49 -25.40
CA LYS A 355 -9.73 13.12 -26.82
C LYS A 355 -11.01 13.34 -27.62
N VAL A 356 -12.17 13.18 -26.98
CA VAL A 356 -13.47 13.30 -27.64
C VAL A 356 -14.25 14.48 -27.06
N LYS A 357 -14.47 15.48 -27.92
CA LYS A 357 -15.17 16.71 -27.52
C LYS A 357 -16.60 16.42 -27.08
N ASP A 358 -17.05 17.13 -26.04
CA ASP A 358 -18.41 17.11 -25.51
C ASP A 358 -18.89 15.73 -25.01
N LEU A 359 -17.95 14.79 -24.74
CA LEU A 359 -18.25 13.47 -24.21
C LEU A 359 -18.66 13.56 -22.73
N THR A 360 -19.84 13.05 -22.38
CA THR A 360 -20.27 12.99 -20.98
C THR A 360 -19.49 11.91 -20.22
N ALA A 361 -19.41 11.99 -18.90
CA ALA A 361 -18.70 10.97 -18.11
C ALA A 361 -19.31 9.55 -18.23
N PRO A 362 -20.66 9.36 -18.27
CA PRO A 362 -21.24 8.04 -18.56
C PRO A 362 -20.88 7.51 -19.94
N ASP A 363 -20.94 8.35 -20.98
CA ASP A 363 -20.62 7.93 -22.36
C ASP A 363 -19.12 7.64 -22.49
N ALA A 364 -18.27 8.44 -21.86
CA ALA A 364 -16.81 8.20 -21.79
C ALA A 364 -16.50 6.84 -21.14
N ARG A 365 -17.20 6.50 -20.06
CA ARG A 365 -17.01 5.20 -19.40
C ARG A 365 -17.43 4.04 -20.31
N THR A 366 -18.53 4.18 -21.02
CA THR A 366 -18.98 3.18 -22.00
C THR A 366 -17.97 3.01 -23.11
N LEU A 367 -17.51 4.13 -23.71
CA LEU A 367 -16.49 4.13 -24.75
C LEU A 367 -15.17 3.47 -24.28
N VAL A 368 -14.68 3.81 -23.08
CA VAL A 368 -13.46 3.21 -22.53
C VAL A 368 -13.59 1.69 -22.41
N ARG A 369 -14.72 1.20 -21.89
CA ARG A 369 -14.96 -0.25 -21.77
C ARG A 369 -15.04 -0.94 -23.13
N GLU A 370 -15.75 -0.36 -24.09
CA GLU A 370 -15.81 -0.90 -25.45
C GLU A 370 -14.43 -0.98 -26.12
N VAL A 371 -13.60 0.07 -25.98
CA VAL A 371 -12.22 0.05 -26.48
C VAL A 371 -11.38 -1.03 -25.78
N GLN A 372 -11.51 -1.18 -24.46
CA GLN A 372 -10.79 -2.20 -23.71
C GLN A 372 -11.24 -3.62 -24.05
N ASP A 373 -12.55 -3.84 -24.25
CA ASP A 373 -13.11 -5.16 -24.52
C ASP A 373 -12.87 -5.61 -25.96
N THR A 374 -12.92 -4.69 -26.92
CA THR A 374 -12.73 -5.01 -28.35
C THR A 374 -11.27 -4.94 -28.80
N GLY A 375 -10.44 -4.18 -28.11
CA GLY A 375 -9.08 -3.86 -28.58
C GLY A 375 -9.04 -2.97 -29.82
N GLU A 376 -10.17 -2.35 -30.19
CA GLU A 376 -10.29 -1.52 -31.40
C GLU A 376 -10.31 -0.03 -31.04
N ARG A 377 -9.86 0.80 -31.98
CA ARG A 377 -9.99 2.26 -31.89
C ARG A 377 -11.42 2.67 -32.16
N LEU A 378 -12.09 3.30 -31.19
CA LEU A 378 -13.46 3.79 -31.30
C LEU A 378 -13.51 5.31 -31.02
N GLN A 379 -14.22 6.05 -31.81
CA GLN A 379 -14.41 7.51 -31.68
C GLN A 379 -13.10 8.33 -31.42
N GLY A 380 -11.97 7.83 -31.91
CA GLY A 380 -10.67 8.49 -31.74
C GLY A 380 -9.89 8.08 -30.47
N VAL A 381 -10.47 7.24 -29.63
CA VAL A 381 -9.77 6.60 -28.49
C VAL A 381 -9.30 5.22 -28.92
N ALA A 382 -8.04 4.92 -28.65
CA ALA A 382 -7.41 3.63 -28.97
C ALA A 382 -6.95 2.92 -27.70
N PRO A 383 -6.74 1.59 -27.71
CA PRO A 383 -6.20 0.87 -26.55
C PRO A 383 -4.88 1.48 -26.03
N GLU A 384 -3.99 1.89 -26.91
CA GLU A 384 -2.72 2.53 -26.59
C GLU A 384 -2.85 3.91 -25.92
N ASP A 385 -4.05 4.47 -25.87
CA ASP A 385 -4.35 5.71 -25.15
C ASP A 385 -4.77 5.46 -23.70
N LEU A 386 -5.01 4.22 -23.32
CA LEU A 386 -5.62 3.83 -22.04
C LEU A 386 -4.62 3.11 -21.14
N LEU A 387 -4.83 3.22 -19.83
CA LEU A 387 -4.06 2.53 -18.79
C LEU A 387 -4.75 1.23 -18.38
N PHE A 388 -3.97 0.19 -18.14
CA PHE A 388 -4.43 -1.13 -17.74
C PHE A 388 -3.76 -1.59 -16.44
N ALA A 389 -4.52 -2.23 -15.56
CA ALA A 389 -3.94 -2.94 -14.43
C ALA A 389 -3.40 -4.31 -14.92
N PRO A 390 -2.16 -4.70 -14.53
CA PRO A 390 -1.68 -6.06 -14.76
C PRO A 390 -2.64 -7.10 -14.16
N ASP A 391 -2.79 -8.26 -14.79
CA ASP A 391 -3.74 -9.29 -14.35
C ASP A 391 -3.35 -9.88 -12.99
N MET A 392 -4.24 -9.79 -12.00
CA MET A 392 -4.02 -10.24 -10.63
C MET A 392 -3.65 -11.72 -10.52
N LYS A 393 -4.10 -12.56 -11.46
CA LYS A 393 -3.82 -14.01 -11.43
C LYS A 393 -2.32 -14.35 -11.48
N PHE A 394 -1.48 -13.45 -12.03
CA PHE A 394 -0.04 -13.64 -12.13
C PHE A 394 0.72 -13.21 -10.88
N PHE A 395 0.06 -12.51 -9.96
CA PHE A 395 0.66 -11.95 -8.75
C PHE A 395 0.01 -12.50 -7.48
N ARG A 396 -0.36 -13.77 -7.51
CA ARG A 396 -1.01 -14.42 -6.37
C ARG A 396 -0.10 -14.51 -5.17
N ALA A 397 -0.74 -14.51 -4.03
CA ALA A 397 -0.14 -14.82 -2.76
C ALA A 397 0.60 -16.17 -2.82
N ARG A 398 1.75 -16.16 -2.26
CA ARG A 398 2.76 -17.22 -2.22
C ARG A 398 2.24 -18.48 -1.54
N GLY A 399 2.68 -19.66 -2.02
CA GLY A 399 2.88 -20.76 -1.12
C GLY A 399 2.11 -22.03 -1.32
N LEU A 400 1.40 -22.31 -2.41
CA LEU A 400 0.77 -23.63 -2.62
C LEU A 400 0.74 -24.10 -4.07
N GLU A 401 0.98 -23.24 -5.05
CA GLU A 401 0.98 -23.59 -6.47
C GLU A 401 2.15 -22.88 -7.15
N GLU A 402 2.52 -23.32 -8.34
CA GLU A 402 3.50 -22.65 -9.17
C GLU A 402 3.14 -21.18 -9.34
N ILE A 403 4.02 -20.28 -8.91
CA ILE A 403 3.82 -18.85 -9.03
C ILE A 403 4.23 -18.45 -10.43
N VAL A 404 3.27 -17.89 -11.16
CA VAL A 404 3.48 -17.40 -12.52
C VAL A 404 3.38 -15.87 -12.51
N PHE A 405 4.39 -15.20 -13.02
CA PHE A 405 4.49 -13.76 -13.04
C PHE A 405 4.33 -13.19 -14.44
N MET A 406 3.73 -12.01 -14.55
CA MET A 406 3.89 -11.22 -15.76
C MET A 406 5.37 -10.85 -15.92
N PRO A 407 5.92 -10.99 -17.15
CA PRO A 407 7.35 -10.90 -17.37
C PRO A 407 7.80 -9.44 -17.54
N TYR A 408 7.59 -8.60 -16.52
CA TYR A 408 8.05 -7.22 -16.52
C TYR A 408 9.35 -7.06 -15.73
N ASP A 409 10.25 -6.25 -16.25
CA ASP A 409 11.46 -5.82 -15.57
C ASP A 409 11.19 -4.63 -14.61
N VAL A 410 12.23 -4.15 -13.93
CA VAL A 410 12.14 -2.98 -13.03
C VAL A 410 11.86 -1.65 -13.75
N ARG A 411 11.81 -1.64 -15.08
CA ARG A 411 11.42 -0.50 -15.90
C ARG A 411 10.04 -0.65 -16.49
N GLY A 412 9.34 -1.77 -16.17
CA GLY A 412 8.04 -2.12 -16.71
C GLY A 412 8.07 -2.62 -18.16
N GLU A 413 9.27 -2.94 -18.68
CA GLU A 413 9.44 -3.56 -20.00
C GLU A 413 9.25 -5.06 -19.93
N LEU A 414 8.83 -5.69 -21.03
CA LEU A 414 8.70 -7.14 -21.11
C LEU A 414 10.08 -7.83 -21.07
N LEU A 415 10.22 -8.83 -20.19
CA LEU A 415 11.41 -9.70 -20.10
C LEU A 415 11.44 -10.77 -21.20
N THR A 416 10.28 -11.08 -21.80
CA THR A 416 10.13 -12.08 -22.86
C THR A 416 9.55 -11.44 -24.11
N GLU A 417 10.08 -11.78 -25.28
CA GLU A 417 9.64 -11.21 -26.57
C GLU A 417 8.16 -11.52 -26.87
N ASP A 418 7.64 -12.63 -26.39
CA ASP A 418 6.27 -13.07 -26.64
C ASP A 418 5.28 -12.63 -25.53
N GLY A 419 5.74 -11.89 -24.52
CA GLY A 419 4.91 -11.39 -23.41
C GLY A 419 4.27 -12.50 -22.56
N LYS A 420 4.76 -13.75 -22.66
CA LYS A 420 4.22 -14.83 -21.86
C LYS A 420 4.66 -14.72 -20.40
N PRO A 421 3.79 -15.15 -19.47
CA PRO A 421 4.15 -15.26 -18.06
C PRO A 421 5.42 -16.10 -17.83
N ILE A 422 6.18 -15.74 -16.82
CA ILE A 422 7.41 -16.44 -16.40
C ILE A 422 7.21 -17.20 -15.10
N THR A 423 8.05 -18.20 -14.85
CA THR A 423 8.05 -18.96 -13.60
C THR A 423 8.70 -18.18 -12.46
N GLY A 424 8.45 -18.60 -11.21
CA GLY A 424 9.14 -18.06 -10.04
C GLY A 424 10.67 -18.15 -10.14
N GLU A 425 11.20 -19.24 -10.72
CA GLU A 425 12.64 -19.41 -10.94
C GLU A 425 13.22 -18.38 -11.93
N GLN A 426 12.51 -18.14 -13.03
CA GLN A 426 12.91 -17.13 -14.02
C GLN A 426 12.86 -15.72 -13.43
N TYR A 427 11.79 -15.41 -12.68
CA TYR A 427 11.66 -14.14 -12.00
C TYR A 427 12.75 -13.92 -10.95
N LEU A 428 13.05 -14.95 -10.16
CA LEU A 428 14.12 -14.90 -9.17
C LEU A 428 15.50 -14.72 -9.81
N ALA A 429 15.76 -15.40 -10.93
CA ALA A 429 17.00 -15.21 -11.70
C ALA A 429 17.14 -13.75 -12.15
N TYR A 430 16.05 -13.13 -12.62
CA TYR A 430 16.03 -11.72 -12.97
C TYR A 430 16.27 -10.83 -11.74
N LEU A 431 15.58 -11.03 -10.60
CA LEU A 431 15.77 -10.23 -9.39
C LEU A 431 17.22 -10.22 -8.91
N ARG A 432 17.93 -11.35 -9.05
CA ARG A 432 19.36 -11.42 -8.72
C ARG A 432 20.25 -10.55 -9.59
N THR A 433 19.79 -10.10 -10.73
CA THR A 433 20.54 -9.18 -11.59
C THR A 433 20.31 -7.70 -11.26
N VAL A 434 19.22 -7.38 -10.56
CA VAL A 434 18.80 -5.98 -10.33
C VAL A 434 18.81 -5.57 -8.85
N LEU A 435 18.66 -6.52 -7.93
CA LEU A 435 18.74 -6.25 -6.49
C LEU A 435 20.18 -6.16 -6.01
N SER A 436 20.38 -5.35 -4.97
CA SER A 436 21.72 -5.18 -4.39
C SER A 436 22.24 -6.45 -3.72
N PRO A 437 23.57 -6.69 -3.70
CA PRO A 437 24.14 -7.83 -2.99
C PRO A 437 23.74 -7.87 -1.51
N SER A 438 23.65 -6.72 -0.83
CA SER A 438 23.26 -6.65 0.57
C SER A 438 21.83 -7.13 0.80
N TYR A 439 20.92 -6.90 -0.16
CA TYR A 439 19.56 -7.44 -0.08
C TYR A 439 19.50 -8.93 -0.39
N LEU A 440 20.25 -9.39 -1.40
CA LEU A 440 20.29 -10.81 -1.77
C LEU A 440 20.86 -11.70 -0.64
N GLU A 441 21.73 -11.16 0.20
CA GLU A 441 22.28 -11.81 1.38
C GLU A 441 21.39 -11.66 2.63
N ASN A 442 20.32 -10.87 2.54
CA ASN A 442 19.42 -10.62 3.65
C ASN A 442 18.55 -11.87 3.93
N ARG A 443 18.32 -12.12 5.22
CA ARG A 443 17.43 -13.19 5.69
C ARG A 443 16.03 -13.12 5.07
N GLU A 444 15.51 -11.91 4.86
CA GLU A 444 14.17 -11.72 4.31
C GLU A 444 14.11 -12.12 2.83
N PHE A 445 15.16 -11.84 2.05
CA PHE A 445 15.26 -12.33 0.68
C PHE A 445 15.27 -13.85 0.62
N GLY A 446 16.00 -14.52 1.52
CA GLY A 446 15.98 -15.99 1.60
C GLY A 446 14.58 -16.55 1.85
N LYS A 447 13.77 -15.92 2.70
CA LYS A 447 12.37 -16.29 2.92
C LYS A 447 11.52 -16.05 1.66
N TYR A 448 11.75 -14.94 0.99
CA TYR A 448 11.07 -14.58 -0.25
C TYR A 448 11.41 -15.57 -1.37
N GLU A 449 12.70 -15.93 -1.52
CA GLU A 449 13.17 -16.93 -2.46
C GLU A 449 12.48 -18.29 -2.24
N GLU A 450 12.46 -18.81 -1.01
CA GLU A 450 11.79 -20.04 -0.68
C GLU A 450 10.30 -20.03 -1.00
N ALA A 451 9.63 -18.90 -0.72
CA ALA A 451 8.23 -18.72 -1.04
C ALA A 451 7.97 -18.69 -2.55
N LEU A 452 8.81 -17.98 -3.32
CA LEU A 452 8.71 -17.90 -4.79
C LEU A 452 8.89 -19.26 -5.45
N LEU A 453 9.77 -20.08 -4.91
CA LEU A 453 10.09 -21.41 -5.45
C LEU A 453 9.12 -22.50 -4.97
N GLY A 454 8.15 -22.15 -4.11
CA GLY A 454 7.22 -23.11 -3.54
C GLY A 454 7.90 -24.20 -2.68
N ARG A 455 9.16 -23.97 -2.25
CA ARG A 455 9.97 -24.95 -1.51
C ARG A 455 9.66 -24.98 -0.01
N GLU A 456 8.90 -24.06 0.50
CA GLU A 456 8.53 -24.03 1.91
C GLU A 456 7.56 -25.15 2.26
N ALA A 457 8.11 -26.23 2.79
CA ALA A 457 7.30 -27.15 3.56
C ALA A 457 6.76 -26.41 4.79
N PRO A 458 5.42 -26.43 5.04
CA PRO A 458 4.83 -25.78 6.20
C PRO A 458 5.43 -26.36 7.48
N GLN A 459 6.23 -25.58 8.20
CA GLN A 459 6.73 -25.99 9.51
C GLN A 459 5.73 -25.52 10.57
N PRO A 460 5.17 -26.44 11.39
CA PRO A 460 4.29 -26.08 12.48
C PRO A 460 5.00 -25.10 13.42
N GLY A 461 4.38 -23.94 13.68
CA GLY A 461 4.88 -22.95 14.64
C GLY A 461 5.87 -21.92 14.10
N ARG A 462 6.24 -21.94 12.84
CA ARG A 462 6.97 -20.82 12.21
C ARG A 462 5.99 -19.74 11.73
N SER A 463 6.13 -18.54 12.25
CA SER A 463 5.58 -17.34 11.65
C SER A 463 6.37 -17.05 10.37
N TYR A 464 5.74 -17.23 9.24
CA TYR A 464 6.26 -16.76 7.96
C TYR A 464 5.69 -15.35 7.79
N GLY A 465 6.42 -14.41 8.37
CA GLY A 465 6.01 -13.04 8.53
C GLY A 465 5.19 -12.49 7.37
N TRP A 466 4.28 -11.78 7.68
CA TRP A 466 3.28 -10.86 7.17
C TRP A 466 1.89 -11.17 7.67
#